data_c351e92fee51af2673ba07c30d162e4b
#
_entry.id   c351e92fee51af2673ba07c30d162e4b
#
_cell.length_a   1.000
_cell.length_b   1.000
_cell.length_c   1.000
_cell.angle_alpha   90.00
_cell.angle_beta   90.00
_cell.angle_gamma   90.00
#
_symmetry.space_group_name_H-M   'P 1'
#
loop_
_entity.id
_entity.type
_entity.pdbx_description
1 polymer ?
#
loop_
_entity_poly.entity_id
_entity_poly.type
_entity_poly.pdbx_seq_one_letter_code
_entity_poly.pdbx_strand_id
1 'polypeptide(L)'
;MYNARLHCLKVILCAAVTAITMGSFLRTSVSAQDLVVKAQEEKKLVLYHSTGIEDTQQIIELFRKRYPFLLVENHRLSSQKLFQRIVSEVRAGRNLADAYIISGAETWLLKDMGFLAPYLSPERSRIRPSLIDRQGYWTGILWNLGVLGYNTRMVAPDRLPKRWEDLLQPHWKGLIGLEAEDVTWYIFMLKLMGNQKGKAFMAQLARQQPQVRSGYNLVAALMVAGEFALVPTARVHRVEQAKLDGAPVDWFAIEPLTPEPPVSVSLPKTAARPNAGKLFIDFVLSRPAQELLYRLKRIPSRTDAPQPIPRLAQVKLIDAEFEKEIGNFGRYTKEYREIFGVP
;
A
#
# COMPACT_ATOMS: atom_id res chain seq x y z
N MET A 1 22.62 50.78 -70.02
CA MET A 1 21.92 49.54 -70.25
C MET A 1 22.77 48.36 -69.77
N TYR A 2 22.88 48.27 -68.48
CA TYR A 2 23.68 47.33 -67.74
C TYR A 2 22.79 46.76 -66.61
N ASN A 3 22.97 45.49 -66.26
CA ASN A 3 22.36 44.77 -65.15
C ASN A 3 21.14 43.94 -65.38
N ALA A 4 21.36 42.76 -65.96
CA ALA A 4 20.44 41.64 -65.80
C ALA A 4 21.17 40.29 -66.01
N ARG A 5 22.18 39.98 -65.21
CA ARG A 5 22.86 38.65 -65.18
C ARG A 5 23.62 38.45 -63.86
N LEU A 6 22.98 38.35 -62.74
CA LEU A 6 23.60 37.91 -61.48
C LEU A 6 22.59 37.50 -60.42
N HIS A 7 21.58 36.72 -60.77
CA HIS A 7 20.61 36.22 -59.76
C HIS A 7 20.19 34.79 -59.94
N CYS A 8 21.01 33.94 -60.59
CA CYS A 8 20.66 32.52 -60.82
C CYS A 8 21.71 31.50 -60.29
N LEU A 9 22.54 31.89 -59.32
CA LEU A 9 23.55 30.93 -58.84
C LEU A 9 23.71 30.88 -57.30
N LYS A 10 22.61 31.07 -56.56
CA LYS A 10 22.63 30.92 -55.06
C LYS A 10 21.45 30.17 -54.46
N VAL A 11 20.74 29.32 -55.23
CA VAL A 11 19.60 28.55 -54.72
C VAL A 11 19.79 27.02 -54.84
N ILE A 12 20.97 26.52 -55.11
CA ILE A 12 21.21 25.05 -55.22
C ILE A 12 22.34 24.61 -54.28
N LEU A 13 22.33 25.12 -53.03
CA LEU A 13 23.28 24.53 -52.04
C LEU A 13 22.75 24.69 -50.58
N CYS A 14 21.51 24.35 -50.34
CA CYS A 14 20.94 24.25 -48.97
C CYS A 14 19.80 23.21 -48.85
N ALA A 15 19.88 22.10 -49.56
CA ALA A 15 18.88 21.03 -49.48
C ALA A 15 19.53 19.63 -49.28
N ALA A 16 20.62 19.58 -48.52
CA ALA A 16 21.26 18.29 -48.24
C ALA A 16 22.04 18.38 -46.97
N VAL A 17 21.41 18.54 -45.80
CA VAL A 17 21.89 18.08 -44.48
C VAL A 17 20.79 18.39 -43.44
N THR A 18 19.76 17.59 -43.35
CA THR A 18 18.95 17.40 -42.13
C THR A 18 18.12 16.12 -42.24
N ALA A 19 18.78 15.02 -42.58
CA ALA A 19 18.29 13.68 -42.25
C ALA A 19 18.95 13.25 -40.94
N ILE A 20 18.78 14.03 -39.88
CA ILE A 20 19.13 13.61 -38.53
C ILE A 20 17.99 12.70 -38.04
N THR A 21 18.24 11.40 -38.20
CA THR A 21 17.88 10.31 -37.29
C THR A 21 16.94 10.70 -36.15
N MET A 22 15.67 10.75 -36.43
CA MET A 22 14.63 10.42 -35.47
C MET A 22 14.69 8.90 -35.27
N GLY A 23 15.64 8.47 -34.46
CA GLY A 23 15.66 7.15 -33.84
C GLY A 23 14.41 7.09 -32.95
N SER A 24 13.30 6.73 -33.54
CA SER A 24 12.10 6.33 -32.82
C SER A 24 12.52 5.17 -31.90
N PHE A 25 12.74 5.46 -30.64
CA PHE A 25 12.64 4.46 -29.59
C PHE A 25 11.21 3.91 -29.64
N LEU A 26 10.98 2.98 -30.56
CA LEU A 26 9.89 2.05 -30.49
C LEU A 26 10.04 1.30 -29.16
N ARG A 27 9.45 1.86 -28.09
CA ARG A 27 9.10 1.06 -26.93
C ARG A 27 8.11 0.03 -27.47
N THR A 28 8.63 -1.14 -27.84
CA THR A 28 7.82 -2.32 -28.09
C THR A 28 7.03 -2.59 -26.82
N SER A 29 5.81 -2.10 -26.76
CA SER A 29 4.84 -2.58 -25.80
C SER A 29 4.67 -4.07 -26.10
N VAL A 30 5.23 -4.93 -25.25
CA VAL A 30 4.98 -6.37 -25.29
C VAL A 30 3.47 -6.53 -25.26
N SER A 31 2.90 -7.15 -26.30
CA SER A 31 1.45 -7.35 -26.34
C SER A 31 1.05 -8.20 -25.13
N ALA A 32 -0.16 -8.00 -24.61
CA ALA A 32 -0.65 -8.81 -23.48
C ALA A 32 -0.57 -10.33 -23.80
N GLN A 33 -0.70 -10.67 -25.09
CA GLN A 33 -0.61 -12.06 -25.58
C GLN A 33 0.83 -12.57 -25.55
N ASP A 34 1.82 -11.74 -25.90
CA ASP A 34 3.23 -12.11 -25.80
C ASP A 34 3.67 -12.34 -24.35
N LEU A 35 3.14 -11.57 -23.40
CA LEU A 35 3.40 -11.76 -21.98
C LEU A 35 2.86 -13.10 -21.48
N VAL A 36 1.65 -13.49 -21.90
CA VAL A 36 1.07 -14.79 -21.56
C VAL A 36 1.91 -15.93 -22.09
N VAL A 37 2.34 -15.88 -23.35
CA VAL A 37 3.19 -16.92 -23.95
C VAL A 37 4.51 -17.07 -23.19
N LYS A 38 5.21 -15.97 -22.89
CA LYS A 38 6.47 -16.00 -22.13
C LYS A 38 6.28 -16.51 -20.71
N ALA A 39 5.18 -16.12 -20.03
CA ALA A 39 4.86 -16.64 -18.70
C ALA A 39 4.55 -18.15 -18.74
N GLN A 40 3.93 -18.63 -19.82
CA GLN A 40 3.68 -20.06 -20.02
C GLN A 40 4.97 -20.88 -20.13
N GLU A 41 5.99 -20.32 -20.78
CA GLU A 41 7.32 -20.95 -20.84
C GLU A 41 7.99 -21.04 -19.46
N GLU A 42 7.74 -20.07 -18.58
CA GLU A 42 8.27 -20.02 -17.21
C GLU A 42 7.59 -21.01 -16.25
N LYS A 43 6.38 -21.49 -16.55
CA LYS A 43 5.61 -22.60 -15.89
C LYS A 43 5.31 -22.40 -14.41
N LYS A 44 5.94 -21.47 -13.72
CA LYS A 44 5.85 -21.28 -12.26
C LYS A 44 5.82 -19.79 -11.90
N LEU A 45 5.14 -19.49 -10.79
CA LEU A 45 5.18 -18.20 -10.11
C LEU A 45 5.48 -18.44 -8.62
N VAL A 46 6.48 -17.77 -8.08
CA VAL A 46 6.72 -17.71 -6.63
C VAL A 46 6.32 -16.35 -6.10
N LEU A 47 5.28 -16.34 -5.26
CA LEU A 47 4.72 -15.13 -4.65
C LEU A 47 5.16 -15.03 -3.19
N TYR A 48 5.77 -13.91 -2.82
CA TYR A 48 5.98 -13.54 -1.42
C TYR A 48 4.95 -12.50 -1.01
N HIS A 49 4.25 -12.73 0.12
CA HIS A 49 3.21 -11.79 0.55
C HIS A 49 3.11 -11.64 2.07
N SER A 50 2.62 -10.46 2.50
CA SER A 50 2.33 -10.14 3.89
C SER A 50 0.84 -9.97 4.20
N THR A 51 -0.02 -10.17 3.21
CA THR A 51 -1.48 -10.04 3.30
C THR A 51 -2.13 -11.22 4.05
N GLY A 52 -3.43 -11.10 4.36
CA GLY A 52 -4.20 -12.17 4.98
C GLY A 52 -4.18 -13.46 4.15
N ILE A 53 -4.07 -14.61 4.81
CA ILE A 53 -3.98 -15.92 4.14
C ILE A 53 -5.20 -16.15 3.26
N GLU A 54 -6.40 -15.98 3.83
CA GLU A 54 -7.68 -16.22 3.14
C GLU A 54 -7.85 -15.32 1.92
N ASP A 55 -7.58 -14.02 2.04
CA ASP A 55 -7.69 -13.07 0.93
C ASP A 55 -6.75 -13.45 -0.21
N THR A 56 -5.48 -13.75 0.13
CA THR A 56 -4.47 -14.10 -0.87
C THR A 56 -4.79 -15.43 -1.53
N GLN A 57 -5.29 -16.40 -0.79
CA GLN A 57 -5.69 -17.69 -1.35
C GLN A 57 -6.79 -17.52 -2.40
N GLN A 58 -7.82 -16.72 -2.14
CA GLN A 58 -8.87 -16.45 -3.12
C GLN A 58 -8.34 -15.72 -4.36
N ILE A 59 -7.38 -14.79 -4.20
CA ILE A 59 -6.70 -14.13 -5.33
C ILE A 59 -5.93 -15.18 -6.17
N ILE A 60 -5.17 -16.06 -5.52
CA ILE A 60 -4.40 -17.11 -6.18
C ILE A 60 -5.31 -18.11 -6.91
N GLU A 61 -6.43 -18.50 -6.31
CA GLU A 61 -7.40 -19.38 -6.95
C GLU A 61 -8.01 -18.75 -8.20
N LEU A 62 -8.38 -17.46 -8.13
CA LEU A 62 -8.87 -16.72 -9.29
C LEU A 62 -7.79 -16.61 -10.37
N PHE A 63 -6.53 -16.37 -9.99
CA PHE A 63 -5.38 -16.35 -10.90
C PHE A 63 -5.18 -17.71 -11.58
N ARG A 64 -5.18 -18.81 -10.82
CA ARG A 64 -5.03 -20.18 -11.36
C ARG A 64 -6.15 -20.56 -12.32
N LYS A 65 -7.38 -20.13 -12.06
CA LYS A 65 -8.50 -20.32 -13.00
C LYS A 65 -8.26 -19.63 -14.33
N ARG A 66 -7.64 -18.44 -14.31
CA ARG A 66 -7.34 -17.68 -15.52
C ARG A 66 -6.09 -18.18 -16.25
N TYR A 67 -5.08 -18.65 -15.50
CA TYR A 67 -3.79 -19.09 -16.01
C TYR A 67 -3.39 -20.45 -15.44
N PRO A 68 -4.09 -21.52 -15.85
CA PRO A 68 -3.92 -22.87 -15.28
C PRO A 68 -2.55 -23.50 -15.58
N PHE A 69 -1.81 -22.95 -16.51
CA PHE A 69 -0.46 -23.39 -16.89
C PHE A 69 0.63 -22.94 -15.90
N LEU A 70 0.31 -22.04 -14.94
CA LEU A 70 1.27 -21.59 -13.95
C LEU A 70 1.08 -22.32 -12.61
N LEU A 71 2.12 -23.01 -12.16
CA LEU A 71 2.21 -23.50 -10.80
C LEU A 71 2.49 -22.30 -9.87
N VAL A 72 1.56 -21.99 -8.97
CA VAL A 72 1.75 -20.90 -8.01
C VAL A 72 2.21 -21.46 -6.68
N GLU A 73 3.41 -21.07 -6.28
CA GLU A 73 3.93 -21.21 -4.92
C GLU A 73 3.79 -19.88 -4.18
N ASN A 74 3.37 -19.89 -2.91
CA ASN A 74 3.29 -18.66 -2.13
C ASN A 74 3.90 -18.83 -0.74
N HIS A 75 4.50 -17.75 -0.25
CA HIS A 75 5.12 -17.70 1.07
C HIS A 75 4.61 -16.46 1.82
N ARG A 76 3.97 -16.69 2.97
CA ARG A 76 3.43 -15.65 3.81
C ARG A 76 4.28 -15.41 5.05
N LEU A 77 4.66 -14.15 5.29
CA LEU A 77 5.26 -13.66 6.52
C LEU A 77 4.60 -12.32 6.92
N SER A 78 4.86 -11.80 8.12
CA SER A 78 4.53 -10.40 8.41
C SER A 78 5.38 -9.47 7.54
N SER A 79 4.94 -8.23 7.29
CA SER A 79 5.64 -7.29 6.41
C SER A 79 7.11 -7.13 6.81
N GLN A 80 7.38 -6.92 8.09
CA GLN A 80 8.73 -6.75 8.60
C GLN A 80 9.60 -8.01 8.44
N LYS A 81 9.08 -9.20 8.78
CA LYS A 81 9.81 -10.47 8.60
C LYS A 81 10.05 -10.77 7.11
N LEU A 82 9.08 -10.44 6.26
CA LEU A 82 9.20 -10.60 4.82
C LEU A 82 10.27 -9.67 4.25
N PHE A 83 10.27 -8.40 4.67
CA PHE A 83 11.31 -7.44 4.31
C PHE A 83 12.71 -7.95 4.69
N GLN A 84 12.90 -8.38 5.95
CA GLN A 84 14.18 -8.93 6.41
C GLN A 84 14.63 -10.15 5.58
N ARG A 85 13.70 -11.06 5.29
CA ARG A 85 13.96 -12.23 4.44
C ARG A 85 14.40 -11.81 3.04
N ILE A 86 13.67 -10.90 2.38
CA ILE A 86 14.02 -10.39 1.05
C ILE A 86 15.41 -9.76 1.05
N VAL A 87 15.70 -8.89 2.03
CA VAL A 87 17.00 -8.24 2.17
C VAL A 87 18.12 -9.28 2.31
N SER A 88 17.93 -10.30 3.15
CA SER A 88 18.91 -11.38 3.34
C SER A 88 19.12 -12.20 2.07
N GLU A 89 18.05 -12.62 1.40
CA GLU A 89 18.10 -13.40 0.16
C GLU A 89 18.79 -12.63 -0.97
N VAL A 90 18.40 -11.36 -1.19
CA VAL A 90 18.98 -10.54 -2.27
C VAL A 90 20.48 -10.26 -2.02
N ARG A 91 20.87 -9.96 -0.77
CA ARG A 91 22.29 -9.76 -0.41
C ARG A 91 23.12 -11.04 -0.57
N ALA A 92 22.51 -12.20 -0.40
CA ALA A 92 23.14 -13.50 -0.65
C ALA A 92 23.14 -13.92 -2.14
N GLY A 93 22.68 -13.04 -3.05
CA GLY A 93 22.55 -13.34 -4.48
C GLY A 93 21.44 -14.36 -4.80
N ARG A 94 20.50 -14.58 -3.88
CA ARG A 94 19.42 -15.56 -4.01
C ARG A 94 18.09 -14.83 -3.92
N ASN A 95 17.49 -14.44 -5.02
CA ASN A 95 16.10 -14.01 -5.02
C ASN A 95 15.21 -15.16 -5.47
N LEU A 96 14.31 -15.62 -4.62
CA LEU A 96 13.45 -16.76 -4.89
C LEU A 96 12.07 -16.36 -5.40
N ALA A 97 11.64 -15.13 -5.17
CA ALA A 97 10.32 -14.65 -5.54
C ALA A 97 10.29 -14.00 -6.93
N ASP A 98 9.16 -14.13 -7.61
CA ASP A 98 8.87 -13.53 -8.91
C ASP A 98 7.91 -12.33 -8.80
N ALA A 99 7.17 -12.24 -7.69
CA ALA A 99 6.36 -11.08 -7.34
C ALA A 99 6.28 -10.91 -5.82
N TYR A 100 6.13 -9.66 -5.37
CA TYR A 100 5.86 -9.31 -3.98
C TYR A 100 4.48 -8.68 -3.83
N ILE A 101 3.73 -9.05 -2.77
CA ILE A 101 2.60 -8.27 -2.23
C ILE A 101 2.95 -7.91 -0.79
N ILE A 102 3.26 -6.64 -0.53
CA ILE A 102 3.72 -6.19 0.78
C ILE A 102 2.83 -5.04 1.27
N SER A 103 2.45 -5.11 2.54
CA SER A 103 1.72 -4.04 3.25
C SER A 103 2.70 -3.08 3.90
N GLY A 104 2.38 -1.79 3.83
CA GLY A 104 3.12 -0.79 4.56
C GLY A 104 4.31 -0.20 3.82
N ALA A 105 5.21 0.43 4.56
CA ALA A 105 6.34 1.18 4.04
C ALA A 105 7.49 0.30 3.51
N GLU A 106 7.48 -1.00 3.80
CA GLU A 106 8.54 -1.94 3.43
C GLU A 106 8.77 -2.01 1.91
N THR A 107 7.71 -1.82 1.11
CA THR A 107 7.85 -1.74 -0.36
C THR A 107 8.71 -0.53 -0.77
N TRP A 108 8.52 0.61 -0.11
CA TRP A 108 9.32 1.82 -0.39
C TRP A 108 10.77 1.63 0.01
N LEU A 109 11.04 0.97 1.15
CA LEU A 109 12.38 0.60 1.57
C LEU A 109 13.07 -0.32 0.53
N LEU A 110 12.35 -1.32 0.00
CA LEU A 110 12.88 -2.20 -1.05
C LEU A 110 13.18 -1.43 -2.34
N LYS A 111 12.35 -0.44 -2.71
CA LYS A 111 12.60 0.47 -3.83
C LYS A 111 13.87 1.28 -3.61
N ASP A 112 14.00 1.92 -2.44
CA ASP A 112 15.14 2.75 -2.07
C ASP A 112 16.46 1.96 -2.08
N MET A 113 16.42 0.71 -1.63
CA MET A 113 17.54 -0.23 -1.69
C MET A 113 17.86 -0.74 -3.13
N GLY A 114 17.05 -0.41 -4.13
CA GLY A 114 17.23 -0.84 -5.51
C GLY A 114 16.94 -2.32 -5.76
N PHE A 115 16.06 -2.94 -4.95
CA PHE A 115 15.70 -4.36 -5.03
C PHE A 115 14.49 -4.63 -5.93
N LEU A 116 13.82 -3.59 -6.40
CA LEU A 116 12.68 -3.69 -7.29
C LEU A 116 13.04 -3.34 -8.73
N ALA A 117 12.32 -3.93 -9.68
CA ALA A 117 12.35 -3.56 -11.09
C ALA A 117 11.10 -2.75 -11.45
N PRO A 118 11.22 -1.73 -12.32
CA PRO A 118 10.05 -1.01 -12.78
C PRO A 118 9.23 -1.88 -13.74
N TYR A 119 7.90 -1.87 -13.54
CA TYR A 119 6.94 -2.44 -14.45
C TYR A 119 5.69 -1.58 -14.56
N LEU A 120 5.42 -1.09 -15.76
CA LEU A 120 4.26 -0.26 -16.05
C LEU A 120 3.11 -1.15 -16.56
N SER A 121 2.38 -1.76 -15.63
CA SER A 121 1.18 -2.53 -15.95
C SER A 121 0.16 -1.66 -16.72
N PRO A 122 -0.49 -2.18 -17.78
CA PRO A 122 -1.54 -1.47 -18.51
C PRO A 122 -2.74 -1.14 -17.63
N GLU A 123 -2.96 -1.89 -16.54
CA GLU A 123 -4.06 -1.69 -15.58
C GLU A 123 -3.88 -0.44 -14.71
N ARG A 124 -2.67 0.13 -14.65
CA ARG A 124 -2.35 1.30 -13.82
C ARG A 124 -3.18 2.54 -14.15
N SER A 125 -3.64 2.67 -15.39
CA SER A 125 -4.50 3.79 -15.82
C SER A 125 -5.84 3.86 -15.07
N ARG A 126 -6.23 2.77 -14.43
CA ARG A 126 -7.46 2.65 -13.62
C ARG A 126 -7.21 2.69 -12.11
N ILE A 127 -5.96 2.75 -11.69
CA ILE A 127 -5.59 2.81 -10.28
C ILE A 127 -5.58 4.27 -9.82
N ARG A 128 -5.97 4.52 -8.57
CA ARG A 128 -5.92 5.86 -7.96
C ARG A 128 -4.51 6.43 -8.05
N PRO A 129 -4.31 7.68 -8.51
CA PRO A 129 -2.99 8.27 -8.70
C PRO A 129 -2.11 8.27 -7.43
N SER A 130 -2.71 8.41 -6.23
CA SER A 130 -2.00 8.35 -4.94
C SER A 130 -1.49 6.94 -4.57
N LEU A 131 -1.93 5.91 -5.30
CA LEU A 131 -1.55 4.51 -5.06
C LEU A 131 -0.62 3.97 -6.16
N ILE A 132 0.09 4.84 -6.86
CA ILE A 132 0.96 4.48 -7.98
C ILE A 132 2.34 5.12 -7.79
N ASP A 133 3.40 4.31 -7.79
CA ASP A 133 4.73 4.85 -8.01
C ASP A 133 4.91 5.31 -9.47
N ARG A 134 5.23 6.57 -9.69
CA ARG A 134 5.34 7.15 -11.05
C ARG A 134 6.38 6.44 -11.92
N GLN A 135 7.43 5.91 -11.33
CA GLN A 135 8.50 5.20 -12.02
C GLN A 135 8.16 3.71 -12.27
N GLY A 136 7.08 3.18 -11.67
CA GLY A 136 6.62 1.81 -11.89
C GLY A 136 7.19 0.74 -10.97
N TYR A 137 7.91 1.11 -9.92
CA TYR A 137 8.48 0.13 -8.99
C TYR A 137 7.43 -0.59 -8.16
N TRP A 138 6.28 0.05 -7.90
CA TRP A 138 5.16 -0.56 -7.20
C TRP A 138 3.82 0.01 -7.66
N THR A 139 2.76 -0.73 -7.41
CA THR A 139 1.38 -0.27 -7.60
C THR A 139 0.52 -0.83 -6.46
N GLY A 140 -0.26 0.04 -5.82
CA GLY A 140 -1.19 -0.37 -4.77
C GLY A 140 -2.31 -1.25 -5.33
N ILE A 141 -2.59 -2.36 -4.65
CA ILE A 141 -3.70 -3.25 -4.98
C ILE A 141 -4.93 -2.97 -4.12
N LEU A 142 -4.69 -2.51 -2.91
CA LEU A 142 -5.70 -2.05 -1.96
C LEU A 142 -5.06 -1.06 -0.99
N TRP A 143 -5.89 -0.33 -0.25
CA TRP A 143 -5.43 0.55 0.80
C TRP A 143 -6.20 0.34 2.09
N ASN A 144 -5.64 0.79 3.20
CA ASN A 144 -6.25 0.73 4.51
C ASN A 144 -6.44 2.13 5.06
N LEU A 145 -7.37 2.25 6.00
CA LEU A 145 -7.60 3.47 6.76
C LEU A 145 -7.79 3.10 8.23
N GLY A 146 -6.98 3.72 9.09
CA GLY A 146 -7.18 3.71 10.52
C GLY A 146 -8.30 4.68 10.90
N VAL A 147 -9.24 4.21 11.68
CA VAL A 147 -10.36 4.98 12.24
C VAL A 147 -10.42 4.75 13.74
N LEU A 148 -11.07 5.63 14.48
CA LEU A 148 -11.39 5.35 15.87
C LEU A 148 -12.47 4.25 15.93
N GLY A 149 -12.06 3.00 16.14
CA GLY A 149 -12.97 1.91 16.44
C GLY A 149 -13.38 1.93 17.91
N TYR A 150 -14.61 1.55 18.21
CA TYR A 150 -15.09 1.49 19.58
C TYR A 150 -16.08 0.34 19.80
N ASN A 151 -16.13 -0.14 21.06
CA ASN A 151 -17.14 -1.11 21.49
C ASN A 151 -18.40 -0.36 21.95
N THR A 152 -19.53 -0.60 21.28
CA THR A 152 -20.79 0.11 21.51
C THR A 152 -21.47 -0.23 22.84
N ARG A 153 -21.05 -1.32 23.50
CA ARG A 153 -21.51 -1.66 24.86
C ARG A 153 -20.76 -0.88 25.93
N MET A 154 -19.54 -0.40 25.62
CA MET A 154 -18.67 0.31 26.57
C MET A 154 -18.73 1.83 26.38
N VAL A 155 -18.98 2.29 25.16
CA VAL A 155 -18.97 3.72 24.81
C VAL A 155 -20.23 4.08 24.06
N ALA A 156 -21.02 4.98 24.64
CA ALA A 156 -22.16 5.58 23.97
C ALA A 156 -21.68 6.60 22.91
N PRO A 157 -22.41 6.77 21.77
CA PRO A 157 -21.99 7.63 20.67
C PRO A 157 -21.77 9.10 21.06
N ASP A 158 -22.51 9.62 22.04
CA ASP A 158 -22.40 10.99 22.56
C ASP A 158 -21.15 11.22 23.42
N ARG A 159 -20.47 10.14 23.88
CA ARG A 159 -19.24 10.17 24.65
C ARG A 159 -17.97 9.93 23.84
N LEU A 160 -18.09 9.76 22.51
CA LEU A 160 -16.94 9.54 21.65
C LEU A 160 -16.01 10.77 21.64
N PRO A 161 -14.68 10.53 21.60
CA PRO A 161 -13.69 11.59 21.40
C PRO A 161 -13.96 12.35 20.10
N LYS A 162 -14.04 13.68 20.15
CA LYS A 162 -14.23 14.53 18.97
C LYS A 162 -12.91 15.04 18.39
N ARG A 163 -11.86 15.05 19.20
CA ARG A 163 -10.49 15.44 18.83
C ARG A 163 -9.53 14.41 19.40
N TRP A 164 -8.34 14.36 18.85
CA TRP A 164 -7.29 13.43 19.32
C TRP A 164 -6.94 13.67 20.78
N GLU A 165 -6.91 14.93 21.24
CA GLU A 165 -6.61 15.29 22.60
C GLU A 165 -7.65 14.75 23.61
N ASP A 166 -8.87 14.48 23.17
CA ASP A 166 -9.92 13.92 24.04
C ASP A 166 -9.58 12.49 24.51
N LEU A 167 -8.66 11.78 23.80
CA LEU A 167 -8.11 10.49 24.24
C LEU A 167 -7.26 10.62 25.51
N LEU A 168 -6.85 11.81 25.88
CA LEU A 168 -6.05 12.07 27.09
C LEU A 168 -6.91 12.27 28.34
N GLN A 169 -8.24 12.23 28.21
CA GLN A 169 -9.14 12.36 29.37
C GLN A 169 -8.98 11.18 30.34
N PRO A 170 -9.01 11.41 31.66
CA PRO A 170 -8.72 10.38 32.66
C PRO A 170 -9.61 9.13 32.58
N HIS A 171 -10.85 9.28 32.10
CA HIS A 171 -11.79 8.16 31.99
C HIS A 171 -11.43 7.14 30.90
N TRP A 172 -10.47 7.45 30.02
CA TRP A 172 -9.94 6.50 29.02
C TRP A 172 -8.74 5.69 29.52
N LYS A 173 -8.26 5.97 30.73
CA LYS A 173 -7.07 5.28 31.26
C LYS A 173 -7.28 3.77 31.33
N GLY A 174 -6.39 3.01 30.68
CA GLY A 174 -6.44 1.55 30.60
C GLY A 174 -7.49 1.00 29.61
N LEU A 175 -8.29 1.85 28.98
CA LEU A 175 -9.39 1.46 28.07
C LEU A 175 -9.06 1.63 26.58
N ILE A 176 -7.84 2.01 26.25
CA ILE A 176 -7.39 2.22 24.85
C ILE A 176 -6.53 1.04 24.43
N GLY A 177 -6.88 0.41 23.30
CA GLY A 177 -6.05 -0.58 22.63
C GLY A 177 -5.19 0.05 21.54
N LEU A 178 -3.91 -0.33 21.46
CA LEU A 178 -2.98 0.14 20.43
C LEU A 178 -2.29 -1.03 19.74
N GLU A 179 -1.95 -0.84 18.47
CA GLU A 179 -1.09 -1.74 17.71
C GLU A 179 0.39 -1.42 17.99
N ALA A 180 1.21 -2.45 18.23
CA ALA A 180 2.60 -2.32 18.68
C ALA A 180 3.55 -1.69 17.64
N GLU A 181 3.19 -1.71 16.36
CA GLU A 181 4.04 -1.26 15.26
C GLU A 181 3.37 -0.17 14.40
N ASP A 182 2.44 0.60 14.99
CA ASP A 182 1.70 1.64 14.24
C ASP A 182 2.50 2.94 14.07
N VAL A 183 3.68 2.80 13.48
CA VAL A 183 4.61 3.90 13.19
C VAL A 183 3.99 4.92 12.24
N THR A 184 3.13 4.48 11.32
CA THR A 184 2.47 5.37 10.36
C THR A 184 1.51 6.33 11.04
N TRP A 185 0.75 5.86 12.05
CA TRP A 185 -0.05 6.75 12.87
C TRP A 185 0.80 7.76 13.65
N TYR A 186 1.93 7.32 14.23
CA TYR A 186 2.86 8.21 14.89
C TYR A 186 3.34 9.33 13.96
N ILE A 187 3.82 8.99 12.76
CA ILE A 187 4.24 9.96 11.74
C ILE A 187 3.09 10.90 11.39
N PHE A 188 1.89 10.37 11.20
CA PHE A 188 0.71 11.16 10.91
C PHE A 188 0.43 12.18 12.02
N MET A 189 0.47 11.78 13.29
CA MET A 189 0.25 12.67 14.43
C MET A 189 1.31 13.76 14.53
N LEU A 190 2.58 13.45 14.22
CA LEU A 190 3.64 14.45 14.16
C LEU A 190 3.39 15.48 13.06
N LYS A 191 2.88 15.06 11.91
CA LYS A 191 2.52 15.98 10.80
C LYS A 191 1.28 16.80 11.11
N LEU A 192 0.27 16.18 11.69
CA LEU A 192 -1.00 16.82 12.00
C LEU A 192 -0.87 17.91 13.08
N MET A 193 -0.17 17.59 14.15
CA MET A 193 -0.04 18.49 15.32
C MET A 193 1.24 19.35 15.31
N GLY A 194 2.19 19.03 14.40
CA GLY A 194 3.57 19.50 14.46
C GLY A 194 4.43 18.66 15.40
N ASN A 195 5.72 18.56 15.07
CA ASN A 195 6.66 17.60 15.69
C ASN A 195 6.64 17.62 17.24
N GLN A 196 6.74 18.81 17.84
CA GLN A 196 6.83 18.95 19.28
C GLN A 196 5.51 18.57 19.99
N LYS A 197 4.40 19.10 19.49
CA LYS A 197 3.06 18.81 20.07
C LYS A 197 2.66 17.35 19.84
N GLY A 198 2.94 16.78 18.66
CA GLY A 198 2.67 15.39 18.34
C GLY A 198 3.43 14.43 19.28
N LYS A 199 4.72 14.67 19.51
CA LYS A 199 5.51 13.88 20.48
C LYS A 199 4.95 14.01 21.91
N ALA A 200 4.59 15.22 22.32
CA ALA A 200 3.99 15.45 23.65
C ALA A 200 2.65 14.74 23.79
N PHE A 201 1.80 14.75 22.75
CA PHE A 201 0.54 14.02 22.71
C PHE A 201 0.78 12.50 22.88
N MET A 202 1.69 11.91 22.10
CA MET A 202 1.99 10.47 22.19
C MET A 202 2.54 10.08 23.56
N ALA A 203 3.42 10.89 24.15
CA ALA A 203 3.93 10.66 25.51
C ALA A 203 2.83 10.74 26.57
N GLN A 204 1.85 11.66 26.41
CA GLN A 204 0.70 11.76 27.31
C GLN A 204 -0.27 10.58 27.11
N LEU A 205 -0.47 10.14 25.86
CA LEU A 205 -1.27 8.96 25.56
C LEU A 205 -0.67 7.69 26.19
N ALA A 206 0.65 7.55 26.19
CA ALA A 206 1.31 6.43 26.87
C ALA A 206 1.03 6.44 28.40
N ARG A 207 0.88 7.62 29.01
CA ARG A 207 0.48 7.74 30.43
C ARG A 207 -0.97 7.31 30.72
N GLN A 208 -1.81 7.22 29.68
CA GLN A 208 -3.15 6.61 29.78
C GLN A 208 -3.08 5.08 29.93
N GLN A 209 -1.87 4.49 29.96
CA GLN A 209 -1.65 3.05 30.09
C GLN A 209 -2.42 2.25 29.02
N PRO A 210 -2.25 2.58 27.72
CA PRO A 210 -2.93 1.85 26.68
C PRO A 210 -2.47 0.39 26.66
N GLN A 211 -3.36 -0.49 26.28
CA GLN A 211 -3.07 -1.90 26.12
C GLN A 211 -2.49 -2.16 24.74
N VAL A 212 -1.17 -2.33 24.64
CA VAL A 212 -0.47 -2.54 23.37
C VAL A 212 -0.45 -4.02 23.01
N ARG A 213 -0.81 -4.36 21.78
CA ARG A 213 -0.80 -5.73 21.24
C ARG A 213 -0.24 -5.74 19.83
N SER A 214 0.42 -6.84 19.45
CA SER A 214 0.96 -7.01 18.10
C SER A 214 -0.09 -7.58 17.14
N GLY A 215 -0.41 -6.82 16.10
CA GLY A 215 -1.28 -7.20 15.00
C GLY A 215 -2.66 -6.56 15.07
N TYR A 216 -2.99 -5.76 14.06
CA TYR A 216 -4.28 -5.08 13.92
C TYR A 216 -5.50 -6.01 14.04
N ASN A 217 -5.38 -7.27 13.57
CA ASN A 217 -6.48 -8.23 13.68
C ASN A 217 -6.73 -8.62 15.15
N LEU A 218 -5.66 -8.82 15.93
CA LEU A 218 -5.77 -9.13 17.35
C LEU A 218 -6.36 -7.94 18.12
N VAL A 219 -5.85 -6.74 17.86
CA VAL A 219 -6.38 -5.51 18.48
C VAL A 219 -7.87 -5.35 18.20
N ALA A 220 -8.32 -5.55 16.96
CA ALA A 220 -9.74 -5.49 16.60
C ALA A 220 -10.57 -6.58 17.30
N ALA A 221 -10.08 -7.81 17.37
CA ALA A 221 -10.76 -8.92 18.05
C ALA A 221 -10.92 -8.66 19.56
N LEU A 222 -9.90 -8.11 20.21
CA LEU A 222 -9.96 -7.78 21.62
C LEU A 222 -10.92 -6.60 21.92
N MET A 223 -11.00 -5.62 21.02
CA MET A 223 -12.02 -4.58 21.10
C MET A 223 -13.43 -5.16 20.97
N VAL A 224 -13.65 -6.10 20.05
CA VAL A 224 -14.93 -6.82 19.92
C VAL A 224 -15.27 -7.57 21.22
N ALA A 225 -14.29 -8.22 21.83
CA ALA A 225 -14.44 -8.94 23.10
C ALA A 225 -14.68 -8.02 24.31
N GLY A 226 -14.42 -6.69 24.19
CA GLY A 226 -14.58 -5.73 25.26
C GLY A 226 -13.37 -5.60 26.19
N GLU A 227 -12.18 -6.03 25.75
CA GLU A 227 -10.93 -5.82 26.51
C GLU A 227 -10.54 -4.34 26.55
N PHE A 228 -10.89 -3.58 25.51
CA PHE A 228 -10.75 -2.14 25.47
C PHE A 228 -11.98 -1.48 24.85
N ALA A 229 -12.20 -0.23 25.27
CA ALA A 229 -13.33 0.57 24.81
C ALA A 229 -13.08 1.19 23.43
N LEU A 230 -11.84 1.63 23.19
CA LEU A 230 -11.40 2.38 22.00
C LEU A 230 -10.14 1.79 21.37
N VAL A 231 -10.07 1.89 20.05
CA VAL A 231 -8.85 1.63 19.27
C VAL A 231 -8.69 2.77 18.27
N PRO A 232 -7.76 3.72 18.48
CA PRO A 232 -7.60 4.93 17.66
C PRO A 232 -7.32 4.66 16.18
N THR A 233 -6.72 3.52 15.86
CA THR A 233 -6.31 3.14 14.50
C THR A 233 -6.87 1.78 14.08
N ALA A 234 -8.08 1.45 14.53
CA ALA A 234 -8.77 0.26 14.07
C ALA A 234 -8.95 0.32 12.55
N ARG A 235 -8.57 -0.73 11.85
CA ARG A 235 -8.74 -0.78 10.40
C ARG A 235 -10.22 -0.83 10.05
N VAL A 236 -10.71 0.18 9.36
CA VAL A 236 -12.12 0.38 9.07
C VAL A 236 -12.81 -0.85 8.49
N HIS A 237 -12.16 -1.57 7.57
CA HIS A 237 -12.73 -2.76 6.96
C HIS A 237 -12.92 -3.92 7.97
N ARG A 238 -12.10 -3.99 9.04
CA ARG A 238 -12.27 -4.99 10.11
C ARG A 238 -13.42 -4.64 11.04
N VAL A 239 -13.58 -3.36 11.34
CA VAL A 239 -14.72 -2.90 12.16
C VAL A 239 -16.02 -3.10 11.41
N GLU A 240 -16.08 -2.73 10.14
CA GLU A 240 -17.27 -2.94 9.29
C GLU A 240 -17.61 -4.43 9.15
N GLN A 241 -16.61 -5.30 8.96
CA GLN A 241 -16.87 -6.75 8.90
C GLN A 241 -17.43 -7.25 10.23
N ALA A 242 -16.79 -6.91 11.36
CA ALA A 242 -17.29 -7.32 12.67
C ALA A 242 -18.71 -6.82 12.96
N LYS A 243 -19.02 -5.57 12.55
CA LYS A 243 -20.37 -5.01 12.65
C LYS A 243 -21.40 -5.77 11.82
N LEU A 244 -21.04 -6.15 10.58
CA LEU A 244 -21.90 -6.97 9.71
C LEU A 244 -22.14 -8.37 10.31
N ASP A 245 -21.16 -8.91 11.03
CA ASP A 245 -21.24 -10.19 11.73
C ASP A 245 -21.99 -10.07 13.08
N GLY A 246 -22.57 -8.89 13.39
CA GLY A 246 -23.38 -8.65 14.58
C GLY A 246 -22.59 -8.30 15.85
N ALA A 247 -21.29 -8.04 15.74
CA ALA A 247 -20.48 -7.63 16.89
C ALA A 247 -20.86 -6.20 17.37
N PRO A 248 -20.77 -5.93 18.69
CA PRO A 248 -21.12 -4.64 19.27
C PRO A 248 -20.00 -3.61 19.07
N VAL A 249 -19.66 -3.32 17.82
CA VAL A 249 -18.62 -2.36 17.45
C VAL A 249 -19.10 -1.40 16.37
N ASP A 250 -18.53 -0.21 16.37
CA ASP A 250 -18.68 0.76 15.29
C ASP A 250 -17.40 1.60 15.21
N TRP A 251 -17.37 2.54 14.28
CA TRP A 251 -16.24 3.44 14.12
C TRP A 251 -16.67 4.90 13.94
N PHE A 252 -15.75 5.79 14.27
CA PHE A 252 -15.87 7.22 14.12
C PHE A 252 -14.60 7.79 13.48
N ALA A 253 -14.71 8.87 12.71
CA ALA A 253 -13.57 9.56 12.13
C ALA A 253 -13.24 10.82 12.94
N ILE A 254 -12.05 10.88 13.55
CA ILE A 254 -11.48 12.14 14.05
C ILE A 254 -10.70 12.77 12.90
N GLU A 255 -11.37 13.63 12.18
CA GLU A 255 -10.86 14.21 10.93
C GLU A 255 -9.83 15.33 11.13
N PRO A 256 -8.89 15.52 10.19
CA PRO A 256 -8.72 14.71 8.99
C PRO A 256 -8.04 13.36 9.27
N LEU A 257 -8.28 12.36 8.41
CA LEU A 257 -7.55 11.10 8.44
C LEU A 257 -6.57 11.01 7.27
N THR A 258 -5.64 10.05 7.34
CA THR A 258 -4.74 9.74 6.24
C THR A 258 -4.82 8.25 5.88
N PRO A 259 -4.85 7.89 4.58
CA PRO A 259 -4.68 6.51 4.18
C PRO A 259 -3.32 5.98 4.66
N GLU A 260 -3.31 4.73 5.12
CA GLU A 260 -2.06 4.02 5.40
C GLU A 260 -1.27 3.80 4.09
N PRO A 261 0.06 3.55 4.16
CA PRO A 261 0.81 3.06 3.01
C PRO A 261 0.10 1.87 2.37
N PRO A 262 -0.05 1.85 1.04
CA PRO A 262 -0.88 0.84 0.39
C PRO A 262 -0.31 -0.57 0.54
N VAL A 263 -1.18 -1.56 0.46
CA VAL A 263 -0.73 -2.91 0.11
C VAL A 263 -0.40 -2.88 -1.37
N SER A 264 0.86 -3.07 -1.70
CA SER A 264 1.37 -2.92 -3.06
C SER A 264 1.89 -4.21 -3.64
N VAL A 265 1.75 -4.32 -4.95
CA VAL A 265 2.39 -5.36 -5.76
C VAL A 265 3.63 -4.77 -6.43
N SER A 266 4.72 -5.54 -6.48
CA SER A 266 5.98 -5.13 -7.09
C SER A 266 6.72 -6.30 -7.72
N LEU A 267 7.60 -5.97 -8.69
CA LEU A 267 8.44 -6.93 -9.38
C LEU A 267 9.84 -6.94 -8.75
N PRO A 268 10.35 -8.08 -8.27
CA PRO A 268 11.75 -8.18 -7.84
C PRO A 268 12.70 -7.87 -8.99
N LYS A 269 13.79 -7.13 -8.72
CA LYS A 269 14.81 -6.80 -9.74
C LYS A 269 15.46 -8.03 -10.35
N THR A 270 15.62 -9.07 -9.56
CA THR A 270 16.30 -10.33 -9.94
C THR A 270 15.32 -11.51 -9.97
N ALA A 271 14.05 -11.25 -10.35
CA ALA A 271 13.06 -12.31 -10.53
C ALA A 271 13.56 -13.36 -11.55
N ALA A 272 13.52 -14.63 -11.15
CA ALA A 272 13.91 -15.73 -12.06
C ALA A 272 12.86 -15.93 -13.18
N ARG A 273 11.62 -15.58 -12.91
CA ARG A 273 10.47 -15.70 -13.82
C ARG A 273 9.73 -14.36 -13.93
N PRO A 274 10.37 -13.35 -14.57
CA PRO A 274 9.84 -11.99 -14.58
C PRO A 274 8.52 -11.85 -15.36
N ASN A 275 8.26 -12.72 -16.35
CA ASN A 275 7.02 -12.65 -17.11
C ASN A 275 5.83 -13.22 -16.33
N ALA A 276 6.02 -14.29 -15.56
CA ALA A 276 5.01 -14.78 -14.62
C ALA A 276 4.72 -13.73 -13.53
N GLY A 277 5.76 -13.06 -13.02
CA GLY A 277 5.62 -11.93 -12.08
C GLY A 277 4.82 -10.77 -12.67
N LYS A 278 5.14 -10.32 -13.88
CA LYS A 278 4.39 -9.26 -14.59
C LYS A 278 2.96 -9.66 -14.86
N LEU A 279 2.72 -10.89 -15.31
CA LEU A 279 1.38 -11.39 -15.57
C LEU A 279 0.53 -11.41 -14.28
N PHE A 280 1.14 -11.76 -13.15
CA PHE A 280 0.48 -11.70 -11.85
C PHE A 280 0.19 -10.26 -11.42
N ILE A 281 1.10 -9.31 -11.66
CA ILE A 281 0.88 -7.88 -11.40
C ILE A 281 -0.31 -7.37 -12.20
N ASP A 282 -0.35 -7.65 -13.50
CA ASP A 282 -1.48 -7.25 -14.35
C ASP A 282 -2.80 -7.85 -13.86
N PHE A 283 -2.77 -9.13 -13.48
CA PHE A 283 -3.94 -9.83 -13.00
C PHE A 283 -4.48 -9.22 -11.69
N VAL A 284 -3.63 -9.01 -10.68
CA VAL A 284 -4.09 -8.52 -9.36
C VAL A 284 -4.61 -7.08 -9.43
N LEU A 285 -4.17 -6.29 -10.42
CA LEU A 285 -4.65 -4.95 -10.73
C LEU A 285 -5.89 -4.96 -11.64
N SER A 286 -6.21 -6.08 -12.28
CA SER A 286 -7.33 -6.20 -13.20
C SER A 286 -8.69 -6.04 -12.49
N ARG A 287 -9.71 -5.68 -13.25
CA ARG A 287 -11.06 -5.51 -12.71
C ARG A 287 -11.59 -6.74 -11.97
N PRO A 288 -11.47 -8.00 -12.48
CA PRO A 288 -11.96 -9.17 -11.77
C PRO A 288 -11.31 -9.38 -10.39
N ALA A 289 -9.98 -9.15 -10.28
CA ALA A 289 -9.28 -9.28 -9.01
C ALA A 289 -9.67 -8.16 -8.02
N GLN A 290 -9.88 -6.96 -8.51
CA GLN A 290 -10.29 -5.82 -7.69
C GLN A 290 -11.76 -5.91 -7.24
N GLU A 291 -12.63 -6.51 -8.05
CA GLU A 291 -14.00 -6.86 -7.64
C GLU A 291 -14.01 -8.00 -6.59
N LEU A 292 -13.05 -8.93 -6.66
CA LEU A 292 -12.86 -9.91 -5.59
C LEU A 292 -12.48 -9.21 -4.28
N LEU A 293 -11.54 -8.28 -4.29
CA LEU A 293 -11.17 -7.48 -3.11
C LEU A 293 -12.38 -6.73 -2.53
N TYR A 294 -13.22 -6.15 -3.38
CA TYR A 294 -14.48 -5.54 -2.94
C TYR A 294 -15.39 -6.55 -2.21
N ARG A 295 -15.58 -7.75 -2.76
CA ARG A 295 -16.38 -8.81 -2.11
C ARG A 295 -15.80 -9.23 -0.76
N LEU A 296 -14.47 -9.21 -0.64
CA LEU A 296 -13.73 -9.48 0.61
C LEU A 296 -13.77 -8.28 1.58
N LYS A 297 -14.58 -7.25 1.29
CA LYS A 297 -14.69 -6.01 2.09
C LYS A 297 -13.37 -5.23 2.21
N ARG A 298 -12.44 -5.47 1.28
CA ARG A 298 -11.22 -4.66 1.14
C ARG A 298 -11.53 -3.42 0.32
N ILE A 299 -10.75 -2.37 0.50
CA ILE A 299 -10.89 -1.13 -0.27
C ILE A 299 -10.01 -1.21 -1.51
N PRO A 300 -10.59 -1.46 -2.71
CA PRO A 300 -9.81 -1.63 -3.92
C PRO A 300 -9.08 -0.35 -4.33
N SER A 301 -7.97 -0.50 -5.04
CA SER A 301 -7.21 0.63 -5.58
C SER A 301 -7.77 1.20 -6.89
N ARG A 302 -8.60 0.43 -7.63
CA ARG A 302 -9.20 0.89 -8.89
C ARG A 302 -10.25 1.97 -8.66
N THR A 303 -10.24 2.98 -9.54
CA THR A 303 -11.23 4.09 -9.51
C THR A 303 -12.60 3.68 -10.04
N ASP A 304 -12.65 2.61 -10.85
CA ASP A 304 -13.87 2.04 -11.43
C ASP A 304 -14.39 0.81 -10.68
N ALA A 305 -13.82 0.51 -9.49
CA ALA A 305 -14.33 -0.51 -8.59
C ALA A 305 -15.33 0.09 -7.58
N PRO A 306 -16.34 -0.69 -7.14
CA PRO A 306 -17.27 -0.24 -6.11
C PRO A 306 -16.56 0.06 -4.78
N GLN A 307 -17.08 1.04 -4.03
CA GLN A 307 -16.61 1.35 -2.69
C GLN A 307 -17.32 0.45 -1.67
N PRO A 308 -16.61 -0.41 -0.92
CA PRO A 308 -17.24 -1.37 -0.02
C PRO A 308 -17.79 -0.74 1.27
N ILE A 309 -17.34 0.47 1.61
CA ILE A 309 -17.70 1.18 2.84
C ILE A 309 -18.20 2.58 2.46
N PRO A 310 -19.52 2.75 2.19
CA PRO A 310 -20.06 4.02 1.69
C PRO A 310 -19.80 5.22 2.62
N ARG A 311 -19.74 5.03 3.94
CA ARG A 311 -19.43 6.08 4.92
C ARG A 311 -18.08 6.76 4.68
N LEU A 312 -17.11 6.07 4.04
CA LEU A 312 -15.80 6.65 3.73
C LEU A 312 -15.87 7.79 2.70
N ALA A 313 -16.92 7.86 1.89
CA ALA A 313 -17.10 8.96 0.95
C ALA A 313 -17.27 10.32 1.63
N GLN A 314 -17.66 10.33 2.91
CA GLN A 314 -17.87 11.53 3.72
C GLN A 314 -16.65 11.90 4.57
N VAL A 315 -15.64 11.05 4.65
CA VAL A 315 -14.45 11.26 5.49
C VAL A 315 -13.45 12.15 4.78
N LYS A 316 -13.03 13.22 5.46
CA LYS A 316 -11.97 14.10 4.96
C LYS A 316 -10.62 13.41 5.07
N LEU A 317 -10.02 13.12 3.92
CA LEU A 317 -8.70 12.52 3.81
C LEU A 317 -7.64 13.55 3.41
N ILE A 318 -6.46 13.43 4.00
CA ILE A 318 -5.25 14.16 3.59
C ILE A 318 -4.13 13.17 3.29
N ASP A 319 -3.18 13.56 2.47
CA ASP A 319 -1.98 12.77 2.22
C ASP A 319 -0.90 13.13 3.25
N ALA A 320 -0.52 12.17 4.08
CA ALA A 320 0.57 12.35 5.03
C ALA A 320 1.95 12.20 4.37
N GLU A 321 2.03 11.94 3.06
CA GLU A 321 3.28 11.85 2.30
C GLU A 321 4.33 10.94 2.96
N PHE A 322 3.88 9.77 3.45
CA PHE A 322 4.74 8.83 4.18
C PHE A 322 5.99 8.42 3.41
N GLU A 323 5.92 8.34 2.08
CA GLU A 323 7.06 7.96 1.25
C GLU A 323 8.22 8.95 1.38
N LYS A 324 7.93 10.24 1.63
CA LYS A 324 8.96 11.26 1.90
C LYS A 324 9.67 11.07 3.23
N GLU A 325 9.05 10.34 4.15
CA GLU A 325 9.59 10.06 5.48
C GLU A 325 10.36 8.74 5.56
N ILE A 326 10.51 8.03 4.44
CA ILE A 326 11.08 6.66 4.45
C ILE A 326 12.50 6.61 5.02
N GLY A 327 13.34 7.61 4.74
CA GLY A 327 14.68 7.73 5.31
C GLY A 327 14.71 7.90 6.84
N ASN A 328 13.60 8.36 7.43
CA ASN A 328 13.44 8.56 8.87
C ASN A 328 12.67 7.42 9.56
N PHE A 329 12.17 6.44 8.80
CA PHE A 329 11.23 5.43 9.29
C PHE A 329 11.80 4.63 10.47
N GLY A 330 13.08 4.24 10.40
CA GLY A 330 13.76 3.54 11.50
C GLY A 330 13.84 4.37 12.78
N ARG A 331 14.07 5.68 12.68
CA ARG A 331 14.05 6.60 13.82
C ARG A 331 12.65 6.69 14.43
N TYR A 332 11.61 6.85 13.62
CA TYR A 332 10.23 6.90 14.11
C TYR A 332 9.79 5.59 14.75
N THR A 333 10.23 4.45 14.21
CA THR A 333 9.99 3.13 14.82
C THR A 333 10.59 3.05 16.23
N LYS A 334 11.85 3.49 16.38
CA LYS A 334 12.50 3.53 17.68
C LYS A 334 11.77 4.45 18.66
N GLU A 335 11.45 5.68 18.25
CA GLU A 335 10.73 6.65 19.07
C GLU A 335 9.36 6.12 19.51
N TYR A 336 8.59 5.49 18.62
CA TYR A 336 7.30 4.88 18.95
C TYR A 336 7.43 3.77 19.99
N ARG A 337 8.40 2.87 19.80
CA ARG A 337 8.66 1.77 20.74
C ARG A 337 9.08 2.27 22.11
N GLU A 338 9.95 3.26 22.17
CA GLU A 338 10.36 3.89 23.44
C GLU A 338 9.20 4.56 24.17
N ILE A 339 8.30 5.24 23.45
CA ILE A 339 7.14 5.93 24.03
C ILE A 339 6.16 4.92 24.64
N PHE A 340 5.88 3.82 23.97
CA PHE A 340 4.86 2.85 24.39
C PHE A 340 5.42 1.62 25.09
N GLY A 341 6.74 1.53 25.29
CA GLY A 341 7.40 0.44 26.00
C GLY A 341 7.28 -0.91 25.30
N VAL A 342 7.27 -0.90 23.95
CA VAL A 342 7.21 -2.14 23.15
C VAL A 342 8.61 -2.55 22.68
N PRO A 343 8.90 -3.88 22.62
CA PRO A 343 10.23 -4.40 22.28
C PRO A 343 10.65 -4.17 20.82
#